data_cd8f69bff1a7d89ca7a0c188e983d58e
#
_entry.id   cd8f69bff1a7d89ca7a0c188e983d58e
#
_cell.length_a   1.000
_cell.length_b   1.000
_cell.length_c   1.000
_cell.angle_alpha   90.00
_cell.angle_beta   90.00
_cell.angle_gamma   90.00
#
_symmetry.space_group_name_H-M   'P 1'
#
loop_
_entity.id
_entity.type
_entity.pdbx_description
1 polymer ?
#
loop_
_entity_poly.entity_id
_entity_poly.type
_entity_poly.pdbx_seq_one_letter_code
_entity_poly.pdbx_strand_id
1 'polypeptide(L)'
;MSKAGTVAAASALHLLEQYRGGTSFFWSSPQHTLLAQGEQIRWSAMEVSEGNTTDSMGAINVTEQKRNEATQLFMNRMEQLMEQARCSGQTKPIVVGAIPFDPIHSSAELFVPEKIQWAEPLSPDTRALVEKRPAAVGCEVREEPAGAIFQQSVNNVLMDLNQGNLHKVVLSRTLHVTSQTLVDTHQLLRNLFRDNTHGYTFAVPMTNLSLAKSSITTGKRAGEEAGKETHRTYIGASPELLVTRKGPEVRANPLAGSAARSDDPAEDRRRAEALLASAKDRHEHAVVIEAVAEALRPLCKQLSVPSEPSLIQTRTMWHLSTEIHGELADVNTSSLELAFALHPTPAICGTPVQAAREAIRAQEPFERGLFTGMVGWCDSDGDGEWAVTIRCAEVEGRTLKLFAGAGIVAGSTAESELAETSAKFGTMLLAMGLDSSVSSMKEE
;
A
#
# COMPACT_ATOMS: atom_id res chain seq x y z
N MET A 1 -8.45 -31.52 38.06
CA MET A 1 -9.30 -30.63 37.24
C MET A 1 -8.61 -29.26 37.16
N SER A 2 -7.77 -29.08 36.15
CA SER A 2 -7.05 -27.83 35.88
C SER A 2 -8.01 -26.90 35.12
N LYS A 3 -8.34 -25.74 35.69
CA LYS A 3 -9.03 -24.68 35.00
C LYS A 3 -8.11 -24.11 33.94
N ALA A 4 -8.28 -24.50 32.67
CA ALA A 4 -7.74 -23.77 31.55
C ALA A 4 -8.36 -22.36 31.59
N GLY A 5 -7.58 -21.37 32.01
CA GLY A 5 -7.96 -19.97 31.93
C GLY A 5 -8.14 -19.60 30.47
N THR A 6 -9.38 -19.31 30.09
CA THR A 6 -9.69 -18.67 28.82
C THR A 6 -8.99 -17.30 28.82
N VAL A 7 -7.88 -17.19 28.11
CA VAL A 7 -7.26 -15.88 27.83
C VAL A 7 -8.32 -15.13 27.03
N ALA A 8 -8.90 -14.08 27.62
CA ALA A 8 -9.84 -13.22 26.92
C ALA A 8 -9.13 -12.69 25.67
N ALA A 9 -9.78 -12.87 24.50
CA ALA A 9 -9.26 -12.34 23.25
C ALA A 9 -9.01 -10.84 23.41
N ALA A 10 -7.83 -10.36 23.05
CA ALA A 10 -7.49 -8.95 23.11
C ALA A 10 -8.45 -8.16 22.20
N SER A 11 -8.90 -6.99 22.64
CA SER A 11 -9.68 -6.12 21.75
C SER A 11 -8.78 -5.40 20.76
N ALA A 12 -9.29 -5.04 19.58
CA ALA A 12 -8.53 -4.28 18.60
C ALA A 12 -8.04 -2.92 19.16
N LEU A 13 -8.79 -2.28 20.06
CA LEU A 13 -8.33 -1.08 20.77
C LEU A 13 -7.13 -1.38 21.66
N HIS A 14 -7.14 -2.51 22.36
CA HIS A 14 -6.02 -2.89 23.19
C HIS A 14 -4.76 -3.15 22.36
N LEU A 15 -4.88 -3.76 21.16
CA LEU A 15 -3.76 -3.92 20.24
C LEU A 15 -3.24 -2.57 19.74
N LEU A 16 -4.14 -1.65 19.42
CA LEU A 16 -3.79 -0.30 18.99
C LEU A 16 -3.00 0.45 20.09
N GLU A 17 -3.41 0.34 21.37
CA GLU A 17 -2.68 0.96 22.50
C GLU A 17 -1.28 0.34 22.74
N GLN A 18 -1.09 -0.94 22.37
CA GLN A 18 0.20 -1.61 22.48
C GLN A 18 1.15 -1.30 21.31
N TYR A 19 0.65 -0.72 20.22
CA TYR A 19 1.48 -0.37 19.07
C TYR A 19 2.63 0.57 19.44
N ARG A 20 3.80 0.35 18.86
CA ARG A 20 5.00 1.18 19.00
C ARG A 20 5.58 1.50 17.62
N GLY A 21 5.61 2.79 17.29
CA GLY A 21 6.14 3.27 16.01
C GLY A 21 7.57 2.81 15.76
N GLY A 22 7.86 2.41 14.52
CA GLY A 22 9.18 1.97 14.08
C GLY A 22 9.61 0.57 14.54
N THR A 23 8.84 -0.11 15.41
CA THR A 23 9.19 -1.43 15.94
C THR A 23 8.07 -2.46 15.90
N SER A 24 6.81 -2.01 15.72
CA SER A 24 5.66 -2.90 15.63
C SER A 24 5.04 -2.84 14.23
N PHE A 25 4.62 -3.98 13.72
CA PHE A 25 3.70 -4.04 12.59
C PHE A 25 2.26 -4.05 13.12
N PHE A 26 1.43 -3.19 12.55
CA PHE A 26 0.00 -3.14 12.83
C PHE A 26 -0.79 -3.33 11.54
N TRP A 27 -1.82 -4.15 11.62
CA TRP A 27 -2.75 -4.40 10.54
C TRP A 27 -4.17 -4.43 11.06
N SER A 28 -5.09 -3.75 10.39
CA SER A 28 -6.52 -3.87 10.65
C SER A 28 -7.27 -3.89 9.35
N SER A 29 -8.06 -4.92 9.16
CA SER A 29 -8.92 -5.16 8.01
C SER A 29 -10.38 -5.26 8.44
N PRO A 30 -11.32 -5.40 7.50
CA PRO A 30 -12.70 -5.76 7.82
C PRO A 30 -12.87 -7.11 8.49
N GLN A 31 -11.86 -7.99 8.46
CA GLN A 31 -11.90 -9.35 8.98
C GLN A 31 -11.32 -9.47 10.39
N HIS A 32 -10.22 -8.75 10.67
CA HIS A 32 -9.49 -8.86 11.95
C HIS A 32 -8.52 -7.69 12.15
N THR A 33 -7.96 -7.63 13.35
CA THR A 33 -6.84 -6.75 13.68
C THR A 33 -5.66 -7.60 14.15
N LEU A 34 -4.45 -7.27 13.70
CA LEU A 34 -3.20 -7.96 14.01
C LEU A 34 -2.19 -6.95 14.54
N LEU A 35 -1.54 -7.29 15.65
CA LEU A 35 -0.32 -6.62 16.14
C LEU A 35 0.81 -7.63 16.18
N ALA A 36 1.89 -7.34 15.44
CA ALA A 36 3.12 -8.13 15.46
C ALA A 36 4.26 -7.32 16.08
N GLN A 37 4.99 -7.92 17.01
CA GLN A 37 6.03 -7.27 17.79
C GLN A 37 7.28 -8.15 17.88
N GLY A 38 8.45 -7.50 17.96
CA GLY A 38 9.74 -8.17 17.88
C GLY A 38 10.04 -8.71 16.48
N GLU A 39 11.29 -8.94 16.20
CA GLU A 39 11.75 -9.44 14.91
C GLU A 39 12.61 -10.68 15.15
N GLN A 40 12.01 -11.85 15.01
CA GLN A 40 12.76 -13.11 15.12
C GLN A 40 13.68 -13.29 13.90
N ILE A 41 13.16 -13.01 12.71
CA ILE A 41 13.90 -13.08 11.45
C ILE A 41 13.42 -11.95 10.56
N ARG A 42 14.35 -11.10 10.07
CA ARG A 42 14.05 -10.06 9.09
C ARG A 42 14.49 -10.49 7.69
N TRP A 43 13.70 -10.10 6.71
CA TRP A 43 14.09 -10.17 5.31
C TRP A 43 15.34 -9.31 5.08
N SER A 44 16.41 -9.91 4.58
CA SER A 44 17.56 -9.15 4.09
C SER A 44 17.39 -8.89 2.59
N ALA A 45 17.73 -7.69 2.13
CA ALA A 45 17.74 -7.36 0.72
C ALA A 45 18.47 -8.45 -0.08
N MET A 46 17.87 -8.88 -1.19
CA MET A 46 18.58 -9.73 -2.14
C MET A 46 19.71 -8.89 -2.74
N GLU A 47 20.96 -9.34 -2.56
CA GLU A 47 22.04 -8.90 -3.44
C GLU A 47 21.73 -9.52 -4.82
N VAL A 48 21.01 -8.80 -5.65
CA VAL A 48 20.98 -9.10 -7.07
C VAL A 48 22.40 -8.78 -7.54
N SER A 49 23.20 -9.84 -7.79
CA SER A 49 24.51 -9.68 -8.40
C SER A 49 24.28 -8.92 -9.71
N GLU A 50 24.77 -7.67 -9.76
CA GLU A 50 24.85 -6.89 -10.99
C GLU A 50 25.75 -7.66 -11.96
N GLY A 51 25.15 -8.58 -12.71
CA GLY A 51 25.75 -9.12 -13.91
C GLY A 51 25.89 -7.91 -14.87
N ASN A 52 27.13 -7.41 -14.99
CA ASN A 52 27.54 -6.36 -15.89
C ASN A 52 26.90 -6.52 -17.28
N THR A 53 25.85 -5.77 -17.54
CA THR A 53 25.47 -5.37 -18.88
C THR A 53 25.11 -3.87 -18.82
N THR A 54 26.14 -3.06 -18.68
CA THR A 54 26.06 -1.65 -19.05
C THR A 54 26.04 -1.57 -20.57
N ASP A 55 24.86 -1.69 -21.13
CA ASP A 55 24.62 -1.09 -22.43
C ASP A 55 24.49 0.42 -22.23
N SER A 56 25.20 1.14 -23.07
CA SER A 56 25.49 2.57 -23.02
C SER A 56 24.31 3.51 -23.29
N MET A 57 23.11 3.14 -22.83
CA MET A 57 21.91 3.97 -22.71
C MET A 57 21.12 3.45 -21.50
N GLY A 58 21.06 4.21 -20.43
CA GLY A 58 20.56 3.87 -19.08
C GLY A 58 19.10 3.44 -18.95
N ALA A 59 18.61 2.54 -19.79
CA ALA A 59 17.32 1.89 -19.68
C ALA A 59 17.54 0.40 -19.43
N ILE A 60 17.42 -0.04 -18.17
CA ILE A 60 17.36 -1.45 -17.82
C ILE A 60 16.00 -1.97 -18.31
N ASN A 61 15.98 -2.50 -19.52
CA ASN A 61 14.83 -3.25 -20.04
C ASN A 61 14.76 -4.59 -19.30
N VAL A 62 14.03 -4.64 -18.17
CA VAL A 62 13.78 -5.88 -17.45
C VAL A 62 12.74 -6.68 -18.23
N THR A 63 13.17 -7.70 -18.93
CA THR A 63 12.27 -8.60 -19.68
C THR A 63 11.31 -9.30 -18.73
N GLU A 64 10.15 -9.73 -19.21
CA GLU A 64 9.17 -10.52 -18.46
C GLU A 64 9.81 -11.78 -17.83
N GLN A 65 10.75 -12.39 -18.53
CA GLN A 65 11.52 -13.52 -18.02
C GLN A 65 12.32 -13.16 -16.75
N LYS A 66 13.02 -12.03 -16.71
CA LYS A 66 13.76 -11.59 -15.52
C LYS A 66 12.82 -11.30 -14.34
N ARG A 67 11.60 -10.85 -14.60
CA ARG A 67 10.59 -10.65 -13.53
C ARG A 67 10.12 -11.98 -12.97
N ASN A 68 9.83 -12.96 -13.82
CA ASN A 68 9.45 -14.29 -13.38
C ASN A 68 10.55 -14.95 -12.56
N GLU A 69 11.81 -14.82 -12.97
CA GLU A 69 12.97 -15.29 -12.22
C GLU A 69 13.08 -14.58 -10.86
N ALA A 70 12.92 -13.26 -10.81
CA ALA A 70 12.94 -12.49 -9.56
C ALA A 70 11.78 -12.86 -8.62
N THR A 71 10.58 -13.07 -9.17
CA THR A 71 9.43 -13.55 -8.40
C THR A 71 9.70 -14.93 -7.81
N GLN A 72 10.26 -15.86 -8.60
CA GLN A 72 10.61 -17.21 -8.11
C GLN A 72 11.68 -17.17 -7.01
N LEU A 73 12.70 -16.34 -7.18
CA LEU A 73 13.71 -16.12 -6.14
C LEU A 73 13.10 -15.55 -4.86
N PHE A 74 12.14 -14.63 -5.00
CA PHE A 74 11.43 -14.07 -3.86
C PHE A 74 10.61 -15.15 -3.14
N MET A 75 9.88 -15.98 -3.86
CA MET A 75 9.11 -17.09 -3.29
C MET A 75 9.99 -18.10 -2.58
N ASN A 76 11.09 -18.53 -3.20
CA ASN A 76 12.05 -19.44 -2.59
C ASN A 76 12.64 -18.87 -1.29
N ARG A 77 12.93 -17.57 -1.26
CA ARG A 77 13.43 -16.90 -0.07
C ARG A 77 12.37 -16.83 1.04
N MET A 78 11.11 -16.62 0.66
CA MET A 78 9.98 -16.63 1.60
C MET A 78 9.82 -18.01 2.27
N GLU A 79 9.90 -19.09 1.49
CA GLU A 79 9.87 -20.47 2.01
C GLU A 79 11.03 -20.72 2.99
N GLN A 80 12.25 -20.27 2.66
CA GLN A 80 13.40 -20.37 3.56
C GLN A 80 13.17 -19.61 4.88
N LEU A 81 12.56 -18.44 4.83
CA LEU A 81 12.21 -17.63 6.00
C LEU A 81 11.23 -18.37 6.92
N MET A 82 10.18 -18.96 6.31
CA MET A 82 9.18 -19.76 7.02
C MET A 82 9.82 -21.02 7.65
N GLU A 83 10.72 -21.70 6.93
CA GLU A 83 11.39 -22.88 7.44
C GLU A 83 12.37 -22.55 8.58
N GLN A 84 13.12 -21.46 8.48
CA GLN A 84 13.97 -20.98 9.57
C GLN A 84 13.14 -20.67 10.83
N ALA A 85 11.96 -20.09 10.67
CA ALA A 85 11.05 -19.82 11.78
C ALA A 85 10.52 -21.11 12.43
N ARG A 86 10.21 -22.16 11.63
CA ARG A 86 9.83 -23.48 12.15
C ARG A 86 10.98 -24.11 12.93
N CYS A 87 12.20 -24.08 12.39
CA CYS A 87 13.40 -24.58 13.08
C CYS A 87 13.67 -23.83 14.39
N SER A 88 13.24 -22.58 14.49
CA SER A 88 13.34 -21.76 15.71
C SER A 88 12.18 -21.96 16.70
N GLY A 89 11.28 -22.93 16.43
CA GLY A 89 10.23 -23.35 17.35
C GLY A 89 8.82 -22.77 17.09
N GLN A 90 8.64 -22.00 16.01
CA GLN A 90 7.29 -21.56 15.64
C GLN A 90 6.55 -22.69 14.92
N THR A 91 5.41 -23.12 15.47
CA THR A 91 4.61 -24.20 14.88
C THR A 91 3.84 -23.74 13.64
N LYS A 92 3.43 -22.48 13.61
CA LYS A 92 2.73 -21.85 12.48
C LYS A 92 3.33 -20.46 12.25
N PRO A 93 4.48 -20.38 11.57
CA PRO A 93 5.11 -19.10 11.31
C PRO A 93 4.24 -18.23 10.40
N ILE A 94 4.34 -16.93 10.65
CA ILE A 94 3.69 -15.87 9.88
C ILE A 94 4.76 -14.87 9.45
N VAL A 95 4.68 -14.40 8.21
CA VAL A 95 5.44 -13.25 7.71
C VAL A 95 4.51 -12.07 7.57
N VAL A 96 4.93 -10.92 8.05
CA VAL A 96 4.21 -9.65 7.97
C VAL A 96 5.08 -8.58 7.34
N GLY A 97 4.46 -7.56 6.74
CA GLY A 97 5.18 -6.37 6.26
C GLY A 97 4.70 -5.84 4.92
N ALA A 98 5.61 -5.25 4.16
CA ALA A 98 5.31 -4.62 2.88
C ALA A 98 6.32 -4.98 1.79
N ILE A 99 5.82 -5.09 0.57
CA ILE A 99 6.57 -5.40 -0.65
C ILE A 99 6.44 -4.20 -1.58
N PRO A 100 7.56 -3.67 -2.14
CA PRO A 100 7.54 -2.47 -2.95
C PRO A 100 6.86 -2.65 -4.31
N PHE A 101 6.56 -1.52 -4.98
CA PHE A 101 6.05 -1.49 -6.36
C PHE A 101 6.95 -2.23 -7.34
N ASP A 102 8.26 -2.11 -7.16
CA ASP A 102 9.26 -2.83 -7.95
C ASP A 102 10.19 -3.63 -7.01
N PRO A 103 9.85 -4.88 -6.72
CA PRO A 103 10.62 -5.71 -5.78
C PRO A 103 11.98 -6.14 -6.31
N ILE A 104 12.29 -5.87 -7.60
CA ILE A 104 13.61 -6.14 -8.19
C ILE A 104 14.59 -5.05 -7.80
N HIS A 105 14.14 -3.79 -7.77
CA HIS A 105 15.01 -2.62 -7.56
C HIS A 105 14.86 -1.99 -6.16
N SER A 106 13.91 -2.45 -5.35
CA SER A 106 13.65 -1.91 -4.02
C SER A 106 13.50 -3.04 -2.99
N SER A 107 13.99 -2.81 -1.78
CA SER A 107 13.91 -3.81 -0.71
C SER A 107 12.50 -3.92 -0.12
N ALA A 108 12.06 -5.16 0.11
CA ALA A 108 10.87 -5.44 0.88
C ALA A 108 11.14 -5.27 2.39
N GLU A 109 10.15 -4.80 3.13
CA GLU A 109 10.16 -4.69 4.59
C GLU A 109 9.31 -5.80 5.18
N LEU A 110 9.88 -7.01 5.23
CA LEU A 110 9.21 -8.23 5.69
C LEU A 110 9.96 -8.84 6.89
N PHE A 111 9.22 -9.45 7.80
CA PHE A 111 9.81 -10.16 8.92
C PHE A 111 8.87 -11.23 9.52
N VAL A 112 9.45 -12.21 10.19
CA VAL A 112 8.77 -13.11 11.09
C VAL A 112 8.79 -12.50 12.49
N PRO A 113 7.65 -12.18 13.09
CA PRO A 113 7.61 -11.58 14.42
C PRO A 113 7.86 -12.61 15.53
N GLU A 114 8.38 -12.13 16.67
CA GLU A 114 8.50 -12.93 17.89
C GLU A 114 7.14 -13.17 18.56
N LYS A 115 6.27 -12.16 18.49
CA LYS A 115 4.94 -12.17 19.11
C LYS A 115 3.87 -11.67 18.17
N ILE A 116 2.76 -12.40 18.10
CA ILE A 116 1.58 -12.06 17.32
C ILE A 116 0.37 -12.03 18.23
N GLN A 117 -0.47 -11.02 18.05
CA GLN A 117 -1.74 -10.88 18.74
C GLN A 117 -2.84 -10.56 17.73
N TRP A 118 -3.94 -11.30 17.83
CA TRP A 118 -5.12 -11.13 16.98
C TRP A 118 -6.28 -10.58 17.77
N ALA A 119 -7.14 -9.82 17.13
CA ALA A 119 -8.41 -9.35 17.67
C ALA A 119 -9.46 -9.29 16.57
N GLU A 120 -10.71 -9.43 16.96
CA GLU A 120 -11.86 -9.17 16.08
C GLU A 120 -11.88 -7.70 15.64
N PRO A 121 -12.43 -7.39 14.45
CA PRO A 121 -12.56 -6.03 13.98
C PRO A 121 -13.51 -5.23 14.89
N LEU A 122 -13.23 -3.93 15.06
CA LEU A 122 -14.17 -3.07 15.79
C LEU A 122 -15.37 -2.69 14.92
N SER A 123 -16.52 -2.60 15.56
CA SER A 123 -17.69 -1.98 14.94
C SER A 123 -17.42 -0.49 14.61
N PRO A 124 -18.08 0.07 13.58
CA PRO A 124 -17.96 1.50 13.26
C PRO A 124 -18.24 2.42 14.45
N ASP A 125 -19.24 2.10 15.26
CA ASP A 125 -19.61 2.86 16.46
C ASP A 125 -18.47 2.88 17.49
N THR A 126 -17.84 1.73 17.73
CA THR A 126 -16.72 1.63 18.67
C THR A 126 -15.48 2.37 18.12
N ARG A 127 -15.23 2.31 16.80
CA ARG A 127 -14.17 3.11 16.16
C ARG A 127 -14.37 4.61 16.34
N ALA A 128 -15.61 5.08 16.24
CA ALA A 128 -15.94 6.50 16.43
C ALA A 128 -15.59 7.03 17.82
N LEU A 129 -15.47 6.16 18.83
CA LEU A 129 -15.06 6.53 20.19
C LEU A 129 -13.54 6.74 20.33
N VAL A 130 -12.73 6.34 19.35
CA VAL A 130 -11.28 6.61 19.36
C VAL A 130 -11.06 8.12 19.27
N GLU A 131 -10.38 8.70 20.25
CA GLU A 131 -10.14 10.13 20.30
C GLU A 131 -9.21 10.57 19.17
N LYS A 132 -9.63 11.63 18.46
CA LYS A 132 -8.84 12.25 17.39
C LYS A 132 -8.08 13.46 17.91
N ARG A 133 -6.77 13.48 17.69
CA ARG A 133 -5.87 14.59 18.05
C ARG A 133 -4.91 14.83 16.88
N PRO A 134 -4.36 16.04 16.70
CA PRO A 134 -3.29 16.26 15.75
C PRO A 134 -2.09 15.34 16.03
N ALA A 135 -1.59 14.69 14.99
CA ALA A 135 -0.37 13.86 15.06
C ALA A 135 0.90 14.68 14.71
N ALA A 136 0.72 15.87 14.14
CA ALA A 136 1.78 16.80 13.78
C ALA A 136 1.30 18.25 13.98
N VAL A 137 2.23 19.17 14.25
CA VAL A 137 1.90 20.57 14.60
C VAL A 137 2.83 21.52 13.85
N GLY A 138 2.27 22.65 13.35
CA GLY A 138 3.05 23.69 12.67
C GLY A 138 3.76 23.14 11.42
N CYS A 139 2.99 22.55 10.52
CA CYS A 139 3.50 21.86 9.37
C CYS A 139 3.73 22.81 8.18
N GLU A 140 4.89 22.67 7.54
CA GLU A 140 5.17 23.18 6.20
C GLU A 140 4.92 22.06 5.19
N VAL A 141 4.32 22.39 4.03
CA VAL A 141 3.98 21.42 2.99
C VAL A 141 4.60 21.86 1.67
N ARG A 142 5.29 20.91 1.00
CA ARG A 142 5.90 21.11 -0.33
C ARG A 142 5.45 20.00 -1.27
N GLU A 143 4.99 20.36 -2.46
CA GLU A 143 4.65 19.42 -3.51
C GLU A 143 5.90 18.94 -4.29
N GLU A 144 5.89 17.67 -4.71
CA GLU A 144 6.91 17.11 -5.59
C GLU A 144 6.30 16.03 -6.51
N PRO A 145 6.25 16.25 -7.83
CA PRO A 145 6.49 17.53 -8.47
C PRO A 145 5.45 18.60 -8.13
N ALA A 146 5.76 19.85 -8.39
CA ALA A 146 4.79 20.95 -8.34
C ALA A 146 3.60 20.66 -9.28
N GLY A 147 2.41 21.18 -8.95
CA GLY A 147 1.18 20.89 -9.69
C GLY A 147 1.28 21.13 -11.19
N ALA A 148 1.93 22.22 -11.63
CA ALA A 148 2.15 22.52 -13.04
C ALA A 148 3.01 21.48 -13.77
N ILE A 149 4.04 20.94 -13.10
CA ILE A 149 4.89 19.87 -13.65
C ILE A 149 4.11 18.57 -13.75
N PHE A 150 3.30 18.23 -12.74
CA PHE A 150 2.42 17.07 -12.81
C PHE A 150 1.43 17.17 -13.97
N GLN A 151 0.79 18.32 -14.16
CA GLN A 151 -0.10 18.57 -15.31
C GLN A 151 0.62 18.39 -16.65
N GLN A 152 1.88 18.86 -16.75
CA GLN A 152 2.69 18.63 -17.95
C GLN A 152 2.95 17.13 -18.18
N SER A 153 3.27 16.37 -17.12
CA SER A 153 3.44 14.93 -17.20
C SER A 153 2.17 14.19 -17.65
N VAL A 154 1.00 14.63 -17.15
CA VAL A 154 -0.29 14.12 -17.61
C VAL A 154 -0.50 14.39 -19.11
N ASN A 155 -0.23 15.61 -19.58
CA ASN A 155 -0.34 15.96 -20.99
C ASN A 155 0.61 15.14 -21.89
N ASN A 156 1.83 14.87 -21.41
CA ASN A 156 2.78 14.02 -22.13
C ASN A 156 2.23 12.60 -22.35
N VAL A 157 1.73 11.95 -21.30
CA VAL A 157 1.19 10.57 -21.42
C VAL A 157 -0.13 10.52 -22.19
N LEU A 158 -0.92 11.60 -22.21
CA LEU A 158 -2.12 11.69 -23.04
C LEU A 158 -1.78 11.62 -24.55
N MET A 159 -0.61 12.09 -24.97
CA MET A 159 -0.13 11.94 -26.34
C MET A 159 0.12 10.46 -26.68
N ASP A 160 0.76 9.70 -25.78
CA ASP A 160 1.04 8.27 -25.97
C ASP A 160 -0.24 7.44 -25.98
N LEU A 161 -1.21 7.78 -25.10
CA LEU A 161 -2.54 7.19 -25.06
C LEU A 161 -3.30 7.37 -26.38
N ASN A 162 -3.23 8.58 -26.98
CA ASN A 162 -3.87 8.88 -28.25
C ASN A 162 -3.20 8.18 -29.46
N GLN A 163 -1.93 7.78 -29.33
CA GLN A 163 -1.23 6.97 -30.34
C GLN A 163 -1.52 5.47 -30.22
N GLY A 164 -2.20 5.04 -29.14
CA GLY A 164 -2.57 3.63 -28.91
C GLY A 164 -1.44 2.74 -28.37
N ASN A 165 -0.29 3.33 -28.02
CA ASN A 165 0.85 2.61 -27.41
C ASN A 165 0.60 2.28 -25.94
N LEU A 166 -0.31 3.00 -25.32
CA LEU A 166 -0.71 2.92 -23.91
C LEU A 166 -2.23 3.00 -23.85
N HIS A 167 -2.87 2.24 -22.96
CA HIS A 167 -4.33 2.29 -22.78
C HIS A 167 -4.71 2.97 -21.46
N LYS A 168 -3.85 2.81 -20.45
CA LYS A 168 -3.98 3.42 -19.13
C LYS A 168 -2.60 3.56 -18.50
N VAL A 169 -2.38 4.63 -17.73
CA VAL A 169 -1.23 4.77 -16.84
C VAL A 169 -1.67 5.48 -15.56
N VAL A 170 -1.05 5.12 -14.44
CA VAL A 170 -1.22 5.83 -13.18
C VAL A 170 0.01 6.71 -12.96
N LEU A 171 -0.15 8.02 -12.97
CA LEU A 171 0.89 8.96 -12.58
C LEU A 171 0.65 9.49 -11.17
N SER A 172 1.75 9.69 -10.46
CA SER A 172 1.73 10.01 -9.03
C SER A 172 2.55 11.26 -8.74
N ARG A 173 2.26 11.87 -7.58
CA ARG A 173 3.06 12.93 -6.98
C ARG A 173 3.13 12.73 -5.48
N THR A 174 4.02 13.47 -4.83
CA THR A 174 4.23 13.40 -3.38
C THR A 174 4.01 14.76 -2.73
N LEU A 175 3.64 14.73 -1.44
CA LEU A 175 3.72 15.88 -0.55
C LEU A 175 4.76 15.61 0.52
N HIS A 176 5.72 16.52 0.65
CA HIS A 176 6.67 16.55 1.75
C HIS A 176 6.15 17.45 2.85
N VAL A 177 5.89 16.88 4.01
CA VAL A 177 5.39 17.62 5.19
C VAL A 177 6.47 17.64 6.26
N THR A 178 6.82 18.83 6.73
CA THR A 178 7.78 19.02 7.82
C THR A 178 7.07 19.63 9.02
N SER A 179 7.02 18.90 10.13
CA SER A 179 6.40 19.33 11.38
C SER A 179 7.41 20.04 12.28
N GLN A 180 6.97 20.99 13.08
CA GLN A 180 7.79 21.63 14.11
C GLN A 180 8.16 20.67 15.25
N THR A 181 7.36 19.62 15.48
CA THR A 181 7.59 18.59 16.50
C THR A 181 7.81 17.23 15.87
N LEU A 182 8.29 16.25 16.62
CA LEU A 182 8.28 14.85 16.20
C LEU A 182 6.84 14.43 15.89
N VAL A 183 6.68 13.71 14.79
CA VAL A 183 5.38 13.15 14.40
C VAL A 183 4.99 12.05 15.37
N ASP A 184 3.80 12.16 15.95
CA ASP A 184 3.23 11.09 16.78
C ASP A 184 2.63 10.00 15.88
N THR A 185 3.44 9.00 15.54
CA THR A 185 3.03 7.88 14.69
C THR A 185 1.92 7.03 15.32
N HIS A 186 1.87 6.95 16.66
CA HIS A 186 0.81 6.25 17.36
C HIS A 186 -0.52 6.99 17.22
N GLN A 187 -0.52 8.32 17.44
CA GLN A 187 -1.73 9.13 17.24
C GLN A 187 -2.17 9.16 15.78
N LEU A 188 -1.21 9.21 14.82
CA LEU A 188 -1.52 9.12 13.39
C LEU A 188 -2.21 7.79 13.06
N LEU A 189 -1.70 6.66 13.56
CA LEU A 189 -2.33 5.35 13.39
C LEU A 189 -3.74 5.31 13.99
N ARG A 190 -3.93 5.87 15.18
CA ARG A 190 -5.25 5.98 15.84
C ARG A 190 -6.26 6.74 14.97
N ASN A 191 -5.83 7.87 14.41
CA ASN A 191 -6.69 8.70 13.54
C ASN A 191 -7.06 7.94 12.25
N LEU A 192 -6.09 7.29 11.60
CA LEU A 192 -6.33 6.46 10.41
C LEU A 192 -7.25 5.28 10.72
N PHE A 193 -7.00 4.56 11.82
CA PHE A 193 -7.81 3.43 12.25
C PHE A 193 -9.26 3.84 12.53
N ARG A 194 -9.47 4.98 13.17
CA ARG A 194 -10.81 5.54 13.42
C ARG A 194 -11.59 5.81 12.14
N ASP A 195 -10.94 6.50 11.20
CA ASP A 195 -11.61 7.05 10.02
C ASP A 195 -11.75 6.01 8.87
N ASN A 196 -11.00 4.90 8.91
CA ASN A 196 -11.00 3.84 7.90
C ASN A 196 -11.86 2.65 8.32
N THR A 197 -13.16 2.75 8.13
CA THR A 197 -14.13 1.75 8.63
C THR A 197 -14.26 0.49 7.77
N HIS A 198 -13.91 0.57 6.47
CA HIS A 198 -14.13 -0.51 5.50
C HIS A 198 -12.85 -0.94 4.78
N GLY A 199 -11.73 -0.32 5.08
CA GLY A 199 -10.44 -0.58 4.43
C GLY A 199 -9.40 -1.20 5.37
N TYR A 200 -8.15 -1.10 4.93
CA TYR A 200 -6.96 -1.72 5.52
C TYR A 200 -6.08 -0.65 6.13
N THR A 201 -6.02 -0.61 7.45
CA THR A 201 -5.15 0.33 8.18
C THR A 201 -3.88 -0.40 8.60
N PHE A 202 -2.73 0.17 8.27
CA PHE A 202 -1.45 -0.48 8.50
C PHE A 202 -0.37 0.47 8.99
N ALA A 203 0.60 -0.11 9.71
CA ALA A 203 1.87 0.52 10.04
C ALA A 203 2.98 -0.55 9.98
N VAL A 204 4.03 -0.27 9.23
CA VAL A 204 5.15 -1.18 8.97
C VAL A 204 6.44 -0.53 9.48
N PRO A 205 7.21 -1.20 10.34
CA PRO A 205 8.54 -0.71 10.73
C PRO A 205 9.51 -0.84 9.56
N MET A 206 10.19 0.26 9.22
CA MET A 206 11.16 0.28 8.12
C MET A 206 12.59 0.19 8.63
N THR A 207 13.45 -0.44 7.82
CA THR A 207 14.88 -0.51 8.09
C THR A 207 15.54 0.86 8.03
N ASN A 208 16.39 1.18 9.01
CA ASN A 208 17.18 2.42 9.02
C ASN A 208 18.39 2.28 8.09
N LEU A 209 18.36 2.93 6.93
CA LEU A 209 19.44 2.91 5.94
C LEU A 209 20.76 3.51 6.47
N SER A 210 20.74 4.39 7.47
CA SER A 210 21.92 4.99 8.09
C SER A 210 22.76 3.97 8.88
N LEU A 211 22.12 3.02 9.53
CA LEU A 211 22.80 1.95 10.27
C LEU A 211 23.41 0.88 9.33
N ALA A 212 22.73 0.58 8.22
CA ALA A 212 23.23 -0.40 7.25
C ALA A 212 24.53 0.07 6.55
N LYS A 213 24.70 1.39 6.30
CA LYS A 213 25.94 1.94 5.73
C LYS A 213 27.10 2.04 6.76
N SER A 214 26.80 2.15 8.04
CA SER A 214 27.81 2.23 9.11
C SER A 214 28.45 0.88 9.47
N SER A 215 27.73 -0.22 9.31
CA SER A 215 28.23 -1.57 9.62
C SER A 215 29.22 -2.12 8.58
N ILE A 216 29.24 -1.55 7.37
CA ILE A 216 30.14 -2.01 6.27
C ILE A 216 31.52 -1.30 6.33
N THR A 217 31.64 -0.14 6.99
CA THR A 217 32.83 0.71 6.86
C THR A 217 33.73 0.81 8.10
N THR A 218 33.33 0.38 9.29
CA THR A 218 34.22 0.48 10.46
C THR A 218 34.00 -0.62 11.48
N GLY A 219 34.99 -1.49 11.62
CA GLY A 219 35.15 -2.42 12.75
C GLY A 219 35.51 -1.71 14.08
N LYS A 220 34.94 -0.56 14.38
CA LYS A 220 35.12 0.15 15.66
C LYS A 220 33.81 0.15 16.43
N ARG A 221 33.86 -0.40 17.66
CA ARG A 221 32.80 -0.25 18.66
C ARG A 221 32.45 1.22 18.81
N ALA A 222 31.20 1.59 18.47
CA ALA A 222 30.65 2.91 18.74
C ALA A 222 30.55 3.12 20.25
N GLY A 223 31.38 4.03 20.76
CA GLY A 223 31.22 4.62 22.08
C GLY A 223 30.10 5.67 22.02
N GLU A 224 29.25 5.62 23.00
CA GLU A 224 28.36 6.60 23.60
C GLU A 224 28.26 8.01 22.95
N GLU A 225 27.61 8.11 21.80
CA GLU A 225 26.72 9.23 21.46
C GLU A 225 25.45 8.62 20.87
N ALA A 226 24.54 8.21 21.76
CA ALA A 226 23.19 7.80 21.41
C ALA A 226 22.40 9.03 20.96
N GLY A 227 22.62 9.47 19.72
CA GLY A 227 21.63 10.26 18.99
C GLY A 227 20.36 9.42 18.95
N LYS A 228 19.23 9.98 19.38
CA LYS A 228 17.92 9.31 19.36
C LYS A 228 17.73 8.66 18.00
N GLU A 229 17.69 7.32 17.96
CA GLU A 229 17.37 6.57 16.75
C GLU A 229 16.02 7.09 16.22
N THR A 230 16.04 7.71 15.07
CA THR A 230 14.82 8.12 14.40
C THR A 230 14.23 6.88 13.73
N HIS A 231 13.22 6.33 14.35
CA HIS A 231 12.48 5.20 13.77
C HIS A 231 11.75 5.64 12.51
N ARG A 232 11.86 4.84 11.45
CA ARG A 232 11.11 5.01 10.22
C ARG A 232 9.88 4.12 10.23
N THR A 233 8.75 4.65 9.80
CA THR A 233 7.48 3.91 9.72
C THR A 233 6.79 4.20 8.40
N TYR A 234 6.35 3.15 7.70
CA TYR A 234 5.43 3.26 6.59
C TYR A 234 4.01 3.04 7.10
N ILE A 235 3.12 4.01 6.94
CA ILE A 235 1.80 4.03 7.56
C ILE A 235 0.72 4.47 6.57
N GLY A 236 -0.48 3.87 6.66
CA GLY A 236 -1.55 4.23 5.74
C GLY A 236 -2.91 3.61 6.06
N ALA A 237 -3.87 3.98 5.21
CA ALA A 237 -5.26 3.52 5.26
C ALA A 237 -5.78 3.24 3.85
N SER A 238 -5.44 2.07 3.31
CA SER A 238 -5.83 1.64 1.97
C SER A 238 -7.30 1.22 1.93
N PRO A 239 -8.06 1.62 0.90
CA PRO A 239 -9.39 1.06 0.66
C PRO A 239 -9.37 -0.22 -0.16
N GLU A 240 -8.23 -0.62 -0.75
CA GLU A 240 -8.15 -1.59 -1.83
C GLU A 240 -7.53 -2.91 -1.38
N LEU A 241 -8.31 -4.00 -1.48
CA LEU A 241 -7.84 -5.37 -1.32
C LEU A 241 -7.20 -5.83 -2.62
N LEU A 242 -5.91 -6.17 -2.57
CA LEU A 242 -5.26 -6.85 -3.68
C LEU A 242 -5.76 -8.29 -3.76
N VAL A 243 -5.58 -9.05 -2.67
CA VAL A 243 -6.08 -10.41 -2.56
C VAL A 243 -6.08 -10.89 -1.11
N THR A 244 -7.03 -11.74 -0.76
CA THR A 244 -7.00 -12.58 0.43
C THR A 244 -7.23 -14.03 0.04
N ARG A 245 -6.58 -14.93 0.74
CA ARG A 245 -6.80 -16.37 0.69
C ARG A 245 -7.12 -16.89 2.09
N LYS A 246 -8.18 -17.71 2.18
CA LYS A 246 -8.53 -18.43 3.40
C LYS A 246 -8.94 -19.86 3.03
N GLY A 247 -8.07 -20.82 3.28
CA GLY A 247 -8.23 -22.18 2.76
C GLY A 247 -8.31 -22.13 1.22
N PRO A 248 -9.35 -22.71 0.59
CA PRO A 248 -9.53 -22.67 -0.85
C PRO A 248 -10.13 -21.35 -1.38
N GLU A 249 -10.66 -20.49 -0.50
CA GLU A 249 -11.35 -19.27 -0.90
C GLU A 249 -10.38 -18.14 -1.23
N VAL A 250 -10.60 -17.50 -2.37
CA VAL A 250 -9.85 -16.34 -2.86
C VAL A 250 -10.81 -15.17 -3.02
N ARG A 251 -10.39 -13.98 -2.58
CA ARG A 251 -11.14 -12.73 -2.80
C ARG A 251 -10.18 -11.64 -3.23
N ALA A 252 -10.62 -10.81 -4.17
CA ALA A 252 -9.96 -9.56 -4.55
C ALA A 252 -11.01 -8.46 -4.68
N ASN A 253 -10.65 -7.21 -4.39
CA ASN A 253 -11.56 -6.08 -4.54
C ASN A 253 -10.82 -4.87 -5.12
N PRO A 254 -10.50 -4.92 -6.42
CA PRO A 254 -9.87 -3.81 -7.11
C PRO A 254 -10.79 -2.60 -7.23
N LEU A 255 -10.18 -1.41 -7.14
CA LEU A 255 -10.83 -0.12 -7.23
C LEU A 255 -10.26 0.69 -8.38
N ALA A 256 -11.11 1.24 -9.24
CA ALA A 256 -10.72 2.21 -10.25
C ALA A 256 -11.91 3.12 -10.56
N GLY A 257 -11.66 4.37 -10.95
CA GLY A 257 -12.67 5.41 -10.99
C GLY A 257 -12.97 5.95 -9.60
N SER A 258 -12.90 7.27 -9.43
CA SER A 258 -13.12 7.91 -8.14
C SER A 258 -13.66 9.32 -8.25
N ALA A 259 -14.40 9.74 -7.20
CA ALA A 259 -14.90 11.11 -7.06
C ALA A 259 -14.69 11.61 -5.62
N ALA A 260 -14.32 12.87 -5.46
CA ALA A 260 -14.17 13.48 -4.15
C ALA A 260 -15.51 13.56 -3.43
N ARG A 261 -15.52 13.27 -2.11
CA ARG A 261 -16.68 13.46 -1.24
C ARG A 261 -17.02 14.95 -1.09
N SER A 262 -18.23 15.23 -0.65
CA SER A 262 -18.68 16.58 -0.28
C SER A 262 -19.27 16.55 1.12
N ASP A 263 -19.08 17.65 1.86
CA ASP A 263 -19.72 17.83 3.17
C ASP A 263 -21.23 18.15 3.03
N ASP A 264 -21.68 18.64 1.86
CA ASP A 264 -23.09 18.75 1.53
C ASP A 264 -23.66 17.38 1.09
N PRO A 265 -24.61 16.78 1.85
CA PRO A 265 -25.15 15.46 1.55
C PRO A 265 -25.83 15.34 0.18
N ALA A 266 -26.42 16.42 -0.33
CA ALA A 266 -27.06 16.41 -1.65
C ALA A 266 -26.02 16.38 -2.78
N GLU A 267 -25.00 17.20 -2.66
CA GLU A 267 -23.86 17.22 -3.57
C GLU A 267 -23.06 15.91 -3.53
N ASP A 268 -22.84 15.36 -2.32
CA ASP A 268 -22.13 14.09 -2.14
C ASP A 268 -22.83 12.93 -2.87
N ARG A 269 -24.14 12.84 -2.72
CA ARG A 269 -24.98 11.86 -3.45
C ARG A 269 -24.91 12.09 -4.96
N ARG A 270 -25.02 13.34 -5.42
CA ARG A 270 -24.92 13.66 -6.85
C ARG A 270 -23.57 13.22 -7.45
N ARG A 271 -22.47 13.40 -6.70
CA ARG A 271 -21.13 12.95 -7.12
C ARG A 271 -21.04 11.43 -7.21
N ALA A 272 -21.60 10.71 -6.23
CA ALA A 272 -21.65 9.25 -6.23
C ALA A 272 -22.44 8.71 -7.43
N GLU A 273 -23.64 9.28 -7.71
CA GLU A 273 -24.47 8.90 -8.83
C GLU A 273 -23.79 9.23 -10.19
N ALA A 274 -23.14 10.39 -10.28
CA ALA A 274 -22.39 10.80 -11.46
C ALA A 274 -21.20 9.86 -11.74
N LEU A 275 -20.46 9.42 -10.70
CA LEU A 275 -19.38 8.44 -10.83
C LEU A 275 -19.89 7.11 -11.37
N LEU A 276 -21.00 6.60 -10.83
CA LEU A 276 -21.58 5.34 -11.28
C LEU A 276 -22.08 5.39 -12.73
N ALA A 277 -22.55 6.57 -13.18
CA ALA A 277 -23.04 6.81 -14.54
C ALA A 277 -21.92 7.19 -15.53
N SER A 278 -20.71 7.52 -15.06
CA SER A 278 -19.61 7.99 -15.89
C SER A 278 -19.09 6.89 -16.81
N ALA A 279 -19.21 7.07 -18.12
CA ALA A 279 -18.70 6.13 -19.11
C ALA A 279 -17.16 6.02 -19.06
N LYS A 280 -16.45 7.15 -18.78
CA LYS A 280 -14.98 7.18 -18.60
C LYS A 280 -14.56 6.30 -17.41
N ASP A 281 -15.16 6.53 -16.23
CA ASP A 281 -14.77 5.83 -15.01
C ASP A 281 -15.14 4.35 -15.05
N ARG A 282 -16.29 4.01 -15.64
CA ARG A 282 -16.69 2.62 -15.89
C ARG A 282 -15.74 1.90 -16.84
N HIS A 283 -15.26 2.59 -17.89
CA HIS A 283 -14.27 2.02 -18.81
C HIS A 283 -12.93 1.80 -18.10
N GLU A 284 -12.45 2.78 -17.35
CA GLU A 284 -11.25 2.65 -16.52
C GLU A 284 -11.36 1.46 -15.57
N HIS A 285 -12.50 1.31 -14.89
CA HIS A 285 -12.77 0.23 -13.97
C HIS A 285 -12.78 -1.13 -14.68
N ALA A 286 -13.45 -1.24 -15.82
CA ALA A 286 -13.54 -2.49 -16.60
C ALA A 286 -12.16 -3.02 -17.00
N VAL A 287 -11.24 -2.16 -17.43
CA VAL A 287 -9.85 -2.52 -17.75
C VAL A 287 -9.15 -3.19 -16.56
N VAL A 288 -9.38 -2.67 -15.35
CA VAL A 288 -8.78 -3.23 -14.12
C VAL A 288 -9.41 -4.58 -13.78
N ILE A 289 -10.74 -4.69 -13.84
CA ILE A 289 -11.46 -5.92 -13.51
C ILE A 289 -11.09 -7.05 -14.45
N GLU A 290 -11.01 -6.77 -15.75
CA GLU A 290 -10.62 -7.75 -16.77
C GLU A 290 -9.20 -8.28 -16.50
N ALA A 291 -8.22 -7.40 -16.25
CA ALA A 291 -6.86 -7.81 -15.96
C ALA A 291 -6.75 -8.66 -14.68
N VAL A 292 -7.47 -8.29 -13.61
CA VAL A 292 -7.49 -9.07 -12.35
C VAL A 292 -8.17 -10.44 -12.59
N ALA A 293 -9.27 -10.48 -13.31
CA ALA A 293 -9.96 -11.73 -13.64
C ALA A 293 -9.10 -12.64 -14.51
N GLU A 294 -8.41 -12.11 -15.51
CA GLU A 294 -7.48 -12.87 -16.36
C GLU A 294 -6.34 -13.48 -15.56
N ALA A 295 -5.75 -12.73 -14.63
CA ALA A 295 -4.66 -13.21 -13.77
C ALA A 295 -5.12 -14.30 -12.78
N LEU A 296 -6.33 -14.21 -12.24
CA LEU A 296 -6.86 -15.19 -11.28
C LEU A 296 -7.44 -16.44 -11.96
N ARG A 297 -7.92 -16.36 -13.21
CA ARG A 297 -8.60 -17.45 -13.92
C ARG A 297 -7.80 -18.75 -13.97
N PRO A 298 -6.49 -18.77 -14.30
CA PRO A 298 -5.70 -20.00 -14.31
C PRO A 298 -5.43 -20.58 -12.91
N LEU A 299 -5.59 -19.77 -11.85
CA LEU A 299 -5.32 -20.17 -10.47
C LEU A 299 -6.60 -20.64 -9.72
N CYS A 300 -7.78 -20.42 -10.32
CA CYS A 300 -9.07 -20.75 -9.73
C CYS A 300 -9.84 -21.76 -10.58
N LYS A 301 -10.42 -22.78 -9.96
CA LYS A 301 -11.35 -23.71 -10.65
C LYS A 301 -12.72 -23.09 -10.87
N GLN A 302 -13.08 -22.09 -10.05
CA GLN A 302 -14.27 -21.27 -10.20
C GLN A 302 -13.90 -19.82 -9.89
N LEU A 303 -14.42 -18.89 -10.70
CA LEU A 303 -14.22 -17.46 -10.51
C LEU A 303 -15.52 -16.72 -10.81
N SER A 304 -16.03 -16.00 -9.82
CA SER A 304 -17.22 -15.15 -9.92
C SER A 304 -16.79 -13.68 -10.00
N VAL A 305 -17.15 -13.04 -11.11
CA VAL A 305 -16.84 -11.64 -11.38
C VAL A 305 -18.15 -10.92 -11.66
N PRO A 306 -18.62 -10.03 -10.77
CA PRO A 306 -19.81 -9.22 -11.00
C PRO A 306 -19.68 -8.39 -12.28
N SER A 307 -20.76 -8.33 -13.07
CA SER A 307 -20.79 -7.57 -14.33
C SER A 307 -20.88 -6.05 -14.14
N GLU A 308 -21.39 -5.61 -13.00
CA GLU A 308 -21.58 -4.19 -12.67
C GLU A 308 -20.81 -3.84 -11.41
N PRO A 309 -20.14 -2.68 -11.38
CA PRO A 309 -19.47 -2.20 -10.18
C PRO A 309 -20.49 -1.70 -9.14
N SER A 310 -20.10 -1.78 -7.88
CA SER A 310 -20.75 -1.11 -6.76
C SER A 310 -19.99 0.16 -6.36
N LEU A 311 -20.61 0.99 -5.51
CA LEU A 311 -19.95 2.13 -4.90
C LEU A 311 -19.47 1.79 -3.51
N ILE A 312 -18.22 2.13 -3.22
CA ILE A 312 -17.71 2.17 -1.85
C ILE A 312 -17.26 3.59 -1.51
N GLN A 313 -17.30 3.91 -0.22
CA GLN A 313 -16.87 5.22 0.27
C GLN A 313 -15.71 5.10 1.24
N THR A 314 -14.79 6.05 1.14
CA THR A 314 -13.82 6.38 2.18
C THR A 314 -14.23 7.70 2.84
N ARG A 315 -13.43 8.19 3.78
CA ARG A 315 -13.65 9.52 4.37
C ARG A 315 -13.65 10.65 3.32
N THR A 316 -12.82 10.54 2.29
CA THR A 316 -12.54 11.62 1.33
C THR A 316 -13.01 11.33 -0.10
N MET A 317 -13.27 10.07 -0.44
CA MET A 317 -13.51 9.65 -1.82
C MET A 317 -14.64 8.63 -1.93
N TRP A 318 -15.36 8.68 -3.07
CA TRP A 318 -16.14 7.58 -3.63
C TRP A 318 -15.28 6.78 -4.60
N HIS A 319 -15.50 5.47 -4.70
CA HIS A 319 -14.84 4.58 -5.65
C HIS A 319 -15.81 3.60 -6.28
N LEU A 320 -15.58 3.25 -7.55
CA LEU A 320 -16.14 2.04 -8.14
C LEU A 320 -15.36 0.84 -7.63
N SER A 321 -16.08 -0.22 -7.30
CA SER A 321 -15.58 -1.44 -6.64
C SER A 321 -16.25 -2.66 -7.23
N THR A 322 -15.47 -3.72 -7.50
CA THR A 322 -15.99 -5.03 -7.89
C THR A 322 -15.33 -6.11 -7.04
N GLU A 323 -16.13 -6.76 -6.19
CA GLU A 323 -15.63 -7.84 -5.35
C GLU A 323 -15.63 -9.16 -6.13
N ILE A 324 -14.44 -9.69 -6.39
CA ILE A 324 -14.20 -10.94 -7.13
C ILE A 324 -14.01 -12.06 -6.12
N HIS A 325 -14.71 -13.18 -6.34
CA HIS A 325 -14.61 -14.38 -5.52
C HIS A 325 -14.13 -15.55 -6.36
N GLY A 326 -13.19 -16.33 -5.82
CA GLY A 326 -12.66 -17.51 -6.47
C GLY A 326 -12.52 -18.69 -5.53
N GLU A 327 -12.42 -19.89 -6.11
CA GLU A 327 -12.02 -21.10 -5.40
C GLU A 327 -10.75 -21.66 -6.07
N LEU A 328 -9.67 -21.85 -5.31
CA LEU A 328 -8.38 -22.30 -5.81
C LEU A 328 -8.48 -23.61 -6.57
N ALA A 329 -7.76 -23.69 -7.70
CA ALA A 329 -7.54 -24.94 -8.45
C ALA A 329 -6.53 -25.85 -7.73
N ASP A 330 -5.46 -25.25 -7.19
CA ASP A 330 -4.47 -25.93 -6.34
C ASP A 330 -4.49 -25.30 -4.95
N VAL A 331 -4.80 -26.09 -3.93
CA VAL A 331 -4.86 -25.66 -2.53
C VAL A 331 -3.48 -25.28 -1.95
N ASN A 332 -2.40 -25.58 -2.65
CA ASN A 332 -1.06 -25.18 -2.22
C ASN A 332 -0.69 -23.75 -2.69
N THR A 333 -1.44 -23.16 -3.63
CA THR A 333 -1.20 -21.78 -4.07
C THR A 333 -1.37 -20.82 -2.90
N SER A 334 -0.31 -20.15 -2.47
CA SER A 334 -0.32 -19.24 -1.34
C SER A 334 -0.96 -17.88 -1.67
N SER A 335 -1.37 -17.14 -0.64
CA SER A 335 -1.83 -15.75 -0.78
C SER A 335 -0.78 -14.83 -1.40
N LEU A 336 0.50 -15.13 -1.17
CA LEU A 336 1.60 -14.36 -1.72
C LEU A 336 1.79 -14.63 -3.22
N GLU A 337 1.67 -15.90 -3.67
CA GLU A 337 1.68 -16.23 -5.11
C GLU A 337 0.54 -15.55 -5.84
N LEU A 338 -0.67 -15.55 -5.25
CA LEU A 338 -1.82 -14.81 -5.79
C LEU A 338 -1.53 -13.31 -5.86
N ALA A 339 -0.92 -12.74 -4.83
CA ALA A 339 -0.57 -11.32 -4.80
C ALA A 339 0.44 -10.96 -5.90
N PHE A 340 1.47 -11.78 -6.14
CA PHE A 340 2.43 -11.58 -7.23
C PHE A 340 1.83 -11.78 -8.62
N ALA A 341 0.88 -12.71 -8.77
CA ALA A 341 0.15 -12.89 -10.02
C ALA A 341 -0.68 -11.65 -10.41
N LEU A 342 -1.16 -10.92 -9.42
CA LEU A 342 -1.93 -9.70 -9.61
C LEU A 342 -1.08 -8.43 -9.71
N HIS A 343 0.09 -8.40 -9.04
CA HIS A 343 0.88 -7.18 -8.88
C HIS A 343 1.86 -6.94 -10.04
N PRO A 344 1.88 -5.72 -10.62
CA PRO A 344 1.00 -4.59 -10.34
C PRO A 344 -0.28 -4.64 -11.17
N THR A 345 -1.42 -4.32 -10.57
CA THR A 345 -2.68 -4.17 -11.29
C THR A 345 -2.69 -2.91 -12.16
N PRO A 346 -3.56 -2.81 -13.18
CA PRO A 346 -3.74 -1.55 -13.90
C PRO A 346 -4.33 -0.41 -13.05
N ALA A 347 -4.85 -0.71 -11.86
CA ALA A 347 -5.32 0.31 -10.90
C ALA A 347 -4.19 1.18 -10.35
N ILE A 348 -2.96 0.66 -10.31
CA ILE A 348 -1.79 1.33 -9.72
C ILE A 348 -0.61 1.52 -10.68
N CYS A 349 -0.60 0.81 -11.80
CA CYS A 349 0.45 0.89 -12.82
C CYS A 349 -0.14 1.41 -14.14
N GLY A 350 -0.89 0.58 -14.81
CA GLY A 350 -1.47 0.84 -16.12
C GLY A 350 -1.43 -0.39 -17.03
N THR A 351 -1.79 -0.21 -18.30
CA THR A 351 -1.81 -1.29 -19.30
C THR A 351 -1.48 -0.75 -20.70
N PRO A 352 -0.64 -1.44 -21.50
CA PRO A 352 0.19 -2.60 -21.13
C PRO A 352 1.17 -2.28 -20.00
N VAL A 353 1.40 -3.23 -19.09
CA VAL A 353 2.19 -3.01 -17.85
C VAL A 353 3.59 -2.49 -18.14
N GLN A 354 4.28 -3.00 -19.17
CA GLN A 354 5.63 -2.58 -19.52
C GLN A 354 5.67 -1.11 -19.96
N ALA A 355 4.80 -0.73 -20.90
CA ALA A 355 4.70 0.65 -21.39
C ALA A 355 4.32 1.62 -20.26
N ALA A 356 3.41 1.20 -19.37
CA ALA A 356 3.03 2.00 -18.21
C ALA A 356 4.20 2.22 -17.24
N ARG A 357 5.02 1.18 -16.96
CA ARG A 357 6.22 1.31 -16.12
C ARG A 357 7.26 2.27 -16.72
N GLU A 358 7.44 2.22 -18.04
CA GLU A 358 8.35 3.13 -18.76
C GLU A 358 7.86 4.58 -18.68
N ALA A 359 6.57 4.81 -18.90
CA ALA A 359 5.95 6.12 -18.75
C ALA A 359 6.06 6.64 -17.30
N ILE A 360 5.81 5.82 -16.29
CA ILE A 360 5.98 6.17 -14.88
C ILE A 360 7.42 6.62 -14.60
N ARG A 361 8.42 5.83 -15.00
CA ARG A 361 9.85 6.18 -14.80
C ARG A 361 10.25 7.47 -15.49
N ALA A 362 9.67 7.74 -16.67
CA ALA A 362 9.97 8.94 -17.43
C ALA A 362 9.32 10.20 -16.86
N GLN A 363 8.19 10.08 -16.20
CA GLN A 363 7.35 11.21 -15.78
C GLN A 363 7.39 11.49 -14.27
N GLU A 364 7.70 10.52 -13.43
CA GLU A 364 7.78 10.72 -11.98
C GLU A 364 9.21 11.02 -11.54
N PRO A 365 9.48 12.17 -10.86
CA PRO A 365 10.83 12.56 -10.42
C PRO A 365 11.25 11.89 -9.10
N PHE A 366 10.55 10.85 -8.66
CA PHE A 366 10.81 10.15 -7.40
C PHE A 366 10.63 8.65 -7.54
N GLU A 367 11.26 7.90 -6.65
CA GLU A 367 11.05 6.46 -6.52
C GLU A 367 9.80 6.17 -5.67
N ARG A 368 8.96 5.26 -6.16
CA ARG A 368 7.73 4.86 -5.45
C ARG A 368 8.02 4.07 -4.18
N GLY A 369 9.08 3.29 -4.14
CA GLY A 369 9.40 2.43 -3.01
C GLY A 369 8.22 1.51 -2.65
N LEU A 370 7.73 1.61 -1.40
CA LEU A 370 6.57 0.84 -0.94
C LEU A 370 5.23 1.39 -1.45
N PHE A 371 5.16 2.62 -1.93
CA PHE A 371 3.93 3.18 -2.50
C PHE A 371 3.51 2.42 -3.76
N THR A 372 2.22 2.12 -3.89
CA THR A 372 1.65 1.26 -4.93
C THR A 372 2.24 -0.17 -4.98
N GLY A 373 2.92 -0.58 -3.91
CA GLY A 373 3.26 -1.96 -3.66
C GLY A 373 2.11 -2.69 -2.95
N MET A 374 2.46 -3.63 -2.08
CA MET A 374 1.49 -4.37 -1.28
C MET A 374 1.93 -4.48 0.17
N VAL A 375 0.98 -4.52 1.09
CA VAL A 375 1.19 -4.67 2.54
C VAL A 375 0.24 -5.73 3.07
N GLY A 376 0.71 -6.54 4.01
CA GLY A 376 -0.13 -7.58 4.56
C GLY A 376 0.64 -8.65 5.31
N TRP A 377 0.12 -9.85 5.26
CA TRP A 377 0.67 -11.02 5.94
C TRP A 377 0.37 -12.31 5.16
N CYS A 378 1.20 -13.32 5.35
CA CYS A 378 0.89 -14.69 5.00
C CYS A 378 1.41 -15.67 6.05
N ASP A 379 0.71 -16.79 6.24
CA ASP A 379 1.13 -17.85 7.15
C ASP A 379 1.70 -19.06 6.40
N SER A 380 2.21 -20.02 7.17
CA SER A 380 2.80 -21.23 6.63
C SER A 380 1.81 -22.21 6.00
N ASP A 381 0.50 -22.00 6.13
CA ASP A 381 -0.53 -22.78 5.44
C ASP A 381 -0.90 -22.12 4.10
N GLY A 382 -0.29 -20.97 3.80
CA GLY A 382 -0.51 -20.17 2.60
C GLY A 382 -1.68 -19.19 2.73
N ASP A 383 -2.41 -19.18 3.85
CA ASP A 383 -3.44 -18.19 4.10
C ASP A 383 -2.83 -16.80 4.31
N GLY A 384 -3.56 -15.76 3.94
CA GLY A 384 -3.07 -14.40 4.09
C GLY A 384 -3.96 -13.35 3.47
N GLU A 385 -3.56 -12.09 3.69
CA GLU A 385 -4.29 -10.92 3.26
C GLU A 385 -3.31 -9.82 2.83
N TRP A 386 -3.44 -9.32 1.60
CA TRP A 386 -2.59 -8.31 1.00
C TRP A 386 -3.44 -7.16 0.46
N ALA A 387 -3.16 -5.95 0.89
CA ALA A 387 -3.76 -4.73 0.37
C ALA A 387 -2.76 -3.92 -0.46
N VAL A 388 -3.27 -3.16 -1.41
CA VAL A 388 -2.46 -2.20 -2.19
C VAL A 388 -2.01 -1.05 -1.28
N THR A 389 -0.73 -0.69 -1.31
CA THR A 389 -0.19 0.40 -0.49
C THR A 389 -0.48 1.77 -1.10
N ILE A 390 -1.66 2.28 -0.83
CA ILE A 390 -2.11 3.64 -1.19
C ILE A 390 -2.66 4.37 0.03
N ARG A 391 -2.91 5.67 -0.07
CA ARG A 391 -3.33 6.52 1.05
C ARG A 391 -2.35 6.38 2.24
N CYS A 392 -1.08 6.56 1.98
CA CYS A 392 0.02 6.23 2.88
C CYS A 392 1.07 7.33 2.93
N ALA A 393 1.95 7.20 3.91
CA ALA A 393 3.13 8.04 4.06
C ALA A 393 4.32 7.24 4.62
N GLU A 394 5.52 7.68 4.27
CA GLU A 394 6.74 7.39 5.02
C GLU A 394 6.90 8.46 6.11
N VAL A 395 7.14 8.04 7.34
CA VAL A 395 7.34 8.92 8.49
C VAL A 395 8.73 8.71 9.05
N GLU A 396 9.49 9.79 9.18
CA GLU A 396 10.81 9.79 9.80
C GLU A 396 11.01 11.07 10.65
N GLY A 397 11.05 10.91 11.95
CA GLY A 397 11.27 12.02 12.88
C GLY A 397 10.18 13.10 12.77
N ARG A 398 10.50 14.23 12.13
CA ARG A 398 9.59 15.37 11.91
C ARG A 398 9.03 15.43 10.50
N THR A 399 9.43 14.51 9.63
CA THR A 399 9.07 14.56 8.22
C THR A 399 8.12 13.44 7.84
N LEU A 400 7.22 13.76 6.91
CA LEU A 400 6.36 12.78 6.25
C LEU A 400 6.45 12.99 4.75
N LYS A 401 6.54 11.89 4.00
CA LYS A 401 6.39 11.87 2.55
C LYS A 401 5.10 11.14 2.23
N LEU A 402 4.09 11.88 1.81
CA LEU A 402 2.78 11.39 1.40
C LEU A 402 2.78 11.09 -0.10
N PHE A 403 1.95 10.15 -0.53
CA PHE A 403 1.85 9.73 -1.92
C PHE A 403 0.41 9.72 -2.41
N ALA A 404 0.18 10.18 -3.64
CA ALA A 404 -1.11 10.04 -4.33
C ALA A 404 -0.91 9.90 -5.84
N GLY A 405 -1.70 9.04 -6.47
CA GLY A 405 -1.70 8.82 -7.92
C GLY A 405 -3.12 8.91 -8.50
N ALA A 406 -3.20 9.22 -9.79
CA ALA A 406 -4.44 9.24 -10.56
C ALA A 406 -4.28 8.38 -11.83
N GLY A 407 -5.35 7.66 -12.20
CA GLY A 407 -5.40 6.83 -13.40
C GLY A 407 -5.74 7.66 -14.62
N ILE A 408 -4.81 7.74 -15.56
CA ILE A 408 -4.95 8.52 -16.80
C ILE A 408 -5.37 7.60 -17.93
N VAL A 409 -6.49 7.91 -18.56
CA VAL A 409 -7.05 7.23 -19.73
C VAL A 409 -7.37 8.23 -20.82
N ALA A 410 -7.73 7.77 -22.00
CA ALA A 410 -8.28 8.64 -23.05
C ALA A 410 -9.50 9.40 -22.50
N GLY A 411 -9.49 10.74 -22.65
CA GLY A 411 -10.52 11.63 -22.08
C GLY A 411 -10.23 12.18 -20.68
N SER A 412 -9.12 11.79 -20.04
CA SER A 412 -8.60 12.50 -18.85
C SER A 412 -8.19 13.93 -19.20
N THR A 413 -8.23 14.84 -18.21
CA THR A 413 -7.66 16.18 -18.30
C THR A 413 -6.63 16.42 -17.19
N ALA A 414 -5.60 17.19 -17.47
CA ALA A 414 -4.54 17.45 -16.51
C ALA A 414 -5.06 18.11 -15.22
N GLU A 415 -6.08 18.97 -15.34
CA GLU A 415 -6.71 19.66 -14.23
C GLU A 415 -7.50 18.68 -13.34
N SER A 416 -8.24 17.75 -13.94
CA SER A 416 -9.04 16.77 -13.19
C SER A 416 -8.14 15.80 -12.43
N GLU A 417 -7.04 15.34 -13.05
CA GLU A 417 -6.12 14.41 -12.42
C GLU A 417 -5.29 15.07 -11.28
N LEU A 418 -4.95 16.35 -11.44
CA LEU A 418 -4.35 17.15 -10.36
C LEU A 418 -5.32 17.29 -9.16
N ALA A 419 -6.59 17.60 -9.43
CA ALA A 419 -7.62 17.71 -8.41
C ALA A 419 -7.86 16.36 -7.70
N GLU A 420 -7.85 15.26 -8.45
CA GLU A 420 -8.03 13.91 -7.90
C GLU A 420 -6.87 13.54 -6.95
N THR A 421 -5.62 13.75 -7.35
CA THR A 421 -4.46 13.49 -6.46
C THR A 421 -4.51 14.37 -5.22
N SER A 422 -4.92 15.64 -5.34
CA SER A 422 -5.10 16.55 -4.20
C SER A 422 -6.15 16.02 -3.20
N ALA A 423 -7.30 15.55 -3.69
CA ALA A 423 -8.34 14.96 -2.85
C ALA A 423 -7.85 13.67 -2.16
N LYS A 424 -7.02 12.87 -2.84
CA LYS A 424 -6.44 11.63 -2.30
C LYS A 424 -5.44 11.88 -1.17
N PHE A 425 -4.68 12.96 -1.19
CA PHE A 425 -3.84 13.38 -0.05
C PHE A 425 -4.66 13.69 1.20
N GLY A 426 -5.91 14.10 1.04
CA GLY A 426 -6.81 14.45 2.14
C GLY A 426 -6.92 13.38 3.23
N THR A 427 -6.84 12.08 2.89
CA THR A 427 -6.87 10.99 3.87
C THR A 427 -5.75 11.15 4.91
N MET A 428 -4.51 11.35 4.44
CA MET A 428 -3.35 11.49 5.32
C MET A 428 -3.32 12.85 6.02
N LEU A 429 -3.62 13.94 5.31
CA LEU A 429 -3.67 15.29 5.88
C LEU A 429 -4.69 15.39 7.02
N LEU A 430 -5.90 14.87 6.84
CA LEU A 430 -6.93 14.84 7.88
C LEU A 430 -6.52 13.95 9.07
N ALA A 431 -5.82 12.84 8.81
CA ALA A 431 -5.31 11.99 9.88
C ALA A 431 -4.18 12.67 10.68
N MET A 432 -3.41 13.55 10.06
CA MET A 432 -2.40 14.37 10.74
C MET A 432 -3.02 15.50 11.58
N GLY A 433 -4.27 15.84 11.33
CA GLY A 433 -4.97 16.99 11.94
C GLY A 433 -4.81 18.29 11.14
N LEU A 434 -4.45 18.15 9.84
CA LEU A 434 -4.35 19.28 8.92
C LEU A 434 -5.63 19.38 8.09
N ASP A 435 -5.95 20.60 7.66
CA ASP A 435 -7.09 20.82 6.78
C ASP A 435 -6.75 20.35 5.35
N SER A 436 -7.69 19.75 4.64
CA SER A 436 -7.52 19.31 3.26
C SER A 436 -7.23 20.46 2.28
N SER A 437 -7.55 21.71 2.67
CA SER A 437 -7.24 22.92 1.90
C SER A 437 -5.75 23.30 1.89
N VAL A 438 -4.91 22.68 2.73
CA VAL A 438 -3.46 22.95 2.79
C VAL A 438 -2.73 22.56 1.49
N SER A 439 -3.32 21.69 0.64
CA SER A 439 -2.76 21.38 -0.68
C SER A 439 -2.89 22.52 -1.72
N SER A 440 -3.54 23.64 -1.37
CA SER A 440 -3.70 24.83 -2.23
C SER A 440 -2.89 26.04 -1.79
N MET A 441 -1.93 25.88 -0.87
CA MET A 441 -1.10 27.00 -0.39
C MET A 441 0.01 27.32 -1.39
N LYS A 442 -0.29 28.37 -2.14
CA LYS A 442 0.53 29.42 -2.79
C LYS A 442 1.96 29.08 -3.22
N GLU A 443 2.10 29.07 -4.55
CA GLU A 443 3.29 29.61 -5.22
C GLU A 443 3.44 31.10 -4.81
N GLU A 444 4.48 31.44 -4.07
CA GLU A 444 5.12 32.77 -4.08
C GLU A 444 6.41 32.70 -4.85
#